data_2a0dfc188fa3b7484791444539550105
#
_entry.id   2a0dfc188fa3b7484791444539550105
#
_cell.length_a   1.000
_cell.length_b   1.000
_cell.length_c   1.000
_cell.angle_alpha   90.00
_cell.angle_beta   90.00
_cell.angle_gamma   90.00
#
_symmetry.space_group_name_H-M   'P 1'
#
loop_
_entity.id
_entity.type
_entity.pdbx_description
1 polymer ?
#
loop_
_entity_poly.entity_id
_entity_poly.type
_entity_poly.pdbx_seq_one_letter_code
_entity_poly.pdbx_strand_id
1 'polypeptide(L)'
;MIEKDERKRPGAMDKEHIYFENYADTWDRDRKENPAKLQFLLKLAKIRAGASVLDAGCGTGVLLPYISRAVGEGGLVTGLDYSRQMLDKAREKFSDLPGLSLVEGDVLKYDLPEQAYDAVVCLNFYPHISSRSRDFVKKMRRSLKDGGSLIVMHDMGRQQVNRIHDDRADRRLLPPADMLAADLVGGGFTLSAAVDWDDLYFVSVTKADEFSYDPYGRVGASSPAGSLHRSHTQKKAVVNRLARVGGHLEAIKRMVEDERDCSDVLVQLAAVDSAVVSVSKVILKDHIDHCLADAVRGNDLESVEKLKKAISIFVK
;
A
#
# COMPACT_ATOMS: atom_id res chain seq x y z
N MET A 1 -15.72 37.69 39.29
CA MET A 1 -16.03 36.73 38.25
C MET A 1 -14.69 36.18 37.77
N ILE A 2 -14.30 35.00 38.29
CA ILE A 2 -12.98 34.40 38.05
C ILE A 2 -13.19 33.36 36.95
N GLU A 3 -12.65 33.65 35.77
CA GLU A 3 -12.57 32.70 34.68
C GLU A 3 -11.73 31.51 35.11
N LYS A 4 -12.33 30.32 35.12
CA LYS A 4 -11.63 29.06 35.30
C LYS A 4 -10.85 28.71 34.05
N ASP A 5 -9.55 28.87 34.14
CA ASP A 5 -8.55 28.35 33.22
C ASP A 5 -8.70 26.80 33.16
N GLU A 6 -9.35 26.28 32.13
CA GLU A 6 -9.42 24.86 31.83
C GLU A 6 -8.06 24.40 31.28
N ARG A 7 -7.09 24.21 32.18
CA ARG A 7 -5.82 23.53 31.84
C ARG A 7 -6.16 22.12 31.34
N LYS A 8 -5.91 21.89 30.04
CA LYS A 8 -5.95 20.58 29.40
C LYS A 8 -5.30 19.53 30.27
N ARG A 9 -6.10 18.61 30.81
CA ARG A 9 -5.61 17.38 31.43
C ARG A 9 -4.76 16.66 30.38
N PRO A 10 -3.59 16.04 30.69
CA PRO A 10 -2.89 15.18 29.78
C PRO A 10 -3.89 14.13 29.28
N GLY A 11 -4.02 13.97 27.97
CA GLY A 11 -5.05 13.16 27.33
C GLY A 11 -5.09 11.76 27.95
N ALA A 12 -6.28 11.32 28.34
CA ALA A 12 -6.50 9.95 28.76
C ALA A 12 -6.00 9.03 27.65
N MET A 13 -5.13 8.07 27.98
CA MET A 13 -4.69 7.04 27.03
C MET A 13 -5.92 6.39 26.43
N ASP A 14 -5.97 6.28 25.11
CA ASP A 14 -7.04 5.60 24.39
C ASP A 14 -7.10 4.14 24.88
N LYS A 15 -8.31 3.56 24.97
CA LYS A 15 -8.53 2.17 25.40
C LYS A 15 -7.66 1.17 24.64
N GLU A 16 -7.37 1.46 23.38
CA GLU A 16 -6.53 0.64 22.54
C GLU A 16 -5.05 0.72 22.93
N HIS A 17 -4.57 1.89 23.29
CA HIS A 17 -3.21 2.06 23.83
C HIS A 17 -3.03 1.26 25.13
N ILE A 18 -4.00 1.38 26.06
CA ILE A 18 -4.00 0.59 27.31
C ILE A 18 -4.01 -0.91 27.02
N TYR A 19 -4.75 -1.35 26.00
CA TYR A 19 -4.76 -2.75 25.58
C TYR A 19 -3.36 -3.22 25.18
N PHE A 20 -2.68 -2.54 24.28
CA PHE A 20 -1.34 -2.93 23.83
C PHE A 20 -0.28 -2.84 24.94
N GLU A 21 -0.36 -1.83 25.80
CA GLU A 21 0.50 -1.75 26.99
C GLU A 21 0.36 -3.01 27.88
N ASN A 22 -0.87 -3.45 28.17
CA ASN A 22 -1.12 -4.58 29.05
C ASN A 22 -0.78 -5.95 28.44
N TYR A 23 -0.80 -6.07 27.09
CA TYR A 23 -0.58 -7.34 26.40
C TYR A 23 0.86 -7.52 25.87
N ALA A 24 1.73 -6.54 26.02
CA ALA A 24 3.10 -6.60 25.50
C ALA A 24 3.89 -7.83 25.99
N ASP A 25 3.73 -8.22 27.27
CA ASP A 25 4.43 -9.37 27.87
C ASP A 25 4.00 -10.73 27.29
N THR A 26 2.78 -10.84 26.81
CA THR A 26 2.23 -12.10 26.28
C THR A 26 2.09 -12.10 24.77
N TRP A 27 2.28 -10.95 24.12
CA TRP A 27 2.02 -10.72 22.71
C TRP A 27 2.70 -11.75 21.80
N ASP A 28 4.01 -11.96 21.97
CA ASP A 28 4.79 -12.89 21.13
C ASP A 28 4.42 -14.36 21.39
N ARG A 29 4.03 -14.70 22.64
CA ARG A 29 3.60 -16.06 22.99
C ARG A 29 2.24 -16.38 22.37
N ASP A 30 1.32 -15.44 22.40
CA ASP A 30 -0.07 -15.63 21.99
C ASP A 30 -0.21 -15.51 20.46
N ARG A 31 0.77 -14.85 19.82
CA ARG A 31 0.85 -14.64 18.38
C ARG A 31 2.00 -15.44 17.77
N LYS A 32 1.68 -16.63 17.23
CA LYS A 32 2.67 -17.48 16.56
C LYS A 32 3.13 -16.80 15.26
N GLU A 33 4.41 -16.47 15.21
CA GLU A 33 5.08 -16.00 14.01
C GLU A 33 5.10 -17.10 12.93
N ASN A 34 4.90 -16.70 11.67
CA ASN A 34 5.13 -17.57 10.52
C ASN A 34 6.29 -16.98 9.67
N PRO A 35 7.54 -17.43 9.92
CA PRO A 35 8.72 -16.90 9.25
C PRO A 35 8.66 -16.98 7.73
N ALA A 36 8.13 -18.08 7.19
CA ALA A 36 8.00 -18.26 5.73
C ALA A 36 7.06 -17.22 5.13
N LYS A 37 5.95 -16.93 5.80
CA LYS A 37 4.97 -15.93 5.34
C LYS A 37 5.53 -14.50 5.44
N LEU A 38 6.26 -14.17 6.52
CA LEU A 38 6.91 -12.86 6.65
C LEU A 38 7.98 -12.64 5.58
N GLN A 39 8.80 -13.67 5.30
CA GLN A 39 9.78 -13.63 4.21
C GLN A 39 9.10 -13.43 2.85
N PHE A 40 7.98 -14.12 2.61
CA PHE A 40 7.20 -13.98 1.39
C PHE A 40 6.63 -12.55 1.24
N LEU A 41 6.04 -11.99 2.29
CA LEU A 41 5.53 -10.60 2.30
C LEU A 41 6.65 -9.60 1.99
N LEU A 42 7.85 -9.77 2.55
CA LEU A 42 8.99 -8.90 2.28
C LEU A 42 9.54 -9.08 0.85
N LYS A 43 9.49 -10.27 0.27
CA LYS A 43 9.80 -10.46 -1.16
C LYS A 43 8.82 -9.66 -2.05
N LEU A 44 7.52 -9.68 -1.72
CA LEU A 44 6.51 -8.88 -2.41
C LEU A 44 6.75 -7.36 -2.26
N ALA A 45 7.21 -6.93 -1.09
CA ALA A 45 7.50 -5.53 -0.79
C ALA A 45 8.69 -4.97 -1.60
N LYS A 46 9.57 -5.84 -2.14
CA LYS A 46 10.72 -5.47 -2.99
C LYS A 46 11.62 -4.40 -2.36
N ILE A 47 11.85 -4.50 -1.05
CA ILE A 47 12.76 -3.59 -0.33
C ILE A 47 14.17 -3.76 -0.89
N ARG A 48 14.82 -2.65 -1.25
CA ARG A 48 16.16 -2.64 -1.84
C ARG A 48 17.25 -2.64 -0.77
N ALA A 49 18.40 -3.22 -1.08
CA ALA A 49 19.59 -3.08 -0.26
C ALA A 49 19.97 -1.58 -0.13
N GLY A 50 20.44 -1.19 1.05
CA GLY A 50 20.76 0.20 1.40
C GLY A 50 19.55 1.11 1.64
N ALA A 51 18.32 0.58 1.60
CA ALA A 51 17.11 1.39 1.78
C ALA A 51 16.97 1.88 3.23
N SER A 52 16.33 3.06 3.38
CA SER A 52 15.80 3.56 4.65
C SER A 52 14.32 3.18 4.75
N VAL A 53 13.97 2.37 5.75
CA VAL A 53 12.63 1.80 5.91
C VAL A 53 12.01 2.20 7.24
N LEU A 54 10.76 2.64 7.21
CA LEU A 54 9.91 2.84 8.39
C LEU A 54 8.99 1.62 8.54
N ASP A 55 9.05 0.96 9.70
CA ASP A 55 8.05 -0.02 10.16
C ASP A 55 7.05 0.72 11.06
N ALA A 56 5.88 1.05 10.51
CA ALA A 56 4.85 1.83 11.19
C ALA A 56 3.90 0.91 11.97
N GLY A 57 3.88 1.07 13.28
CA GLY A 57 3.21 0.15 14.21
C GLY A 57 4.03 -1.14 14.37
N CYS A 58 5.33 -1.00 14.65
CA CYS A 58 6.25 -2.13 14.70
C CYS A 58 6.00 -3.11 15.86
N GLY A 59 5.24 -2.71 16.87
CA GLY A 59 4.95 -3.51 18.06
C GLY A 59 6.21 -4.06 18.73
N THR A 60 6.21 -5.35 19.03
CA THR A 60 7.36 -6.07 19.61
C THR A 60 8.48 -6.36 18.58
N GLY A 61 8.38 -5.82 17.36
CA GLY A 61 9.44 -5.84 16.37
C GLY A 61 9.53 -7.10 15.50
N VAL A 62 8.43 -7.86 15.33
CA VAL A 62 8.42 -9.14 14.59
C VAL A 62 8.99 -9.00 13.17
N LEU A 63 8.81 -7.86 12.52
CA LEU A 63 9.27 -7.64 11.13
C LEU A 63 10.70 -7.08 11.04
N LEU A 64 11.21 -6.48 12.12
CA LEU A 64 12.51 -5.78 12.13
C LEU A 64 13.70 -6.63 11.64
N PRO A 65 13.89 -7.89 12.07
CA PRO A 65 15.02 -8.71 11.60
C PRO A 65 14.90 -9.04 10.10
N TYR A 66 13.70 -9.14 9.58
CA TYR A 66 13.48 -9.40 8.15
C TYR A 66 13.76 -8.16 7.30
N ILE A 67 13.32 -6.97 7.77
CA ILE A 67 13.63 -5.70 7.10
C ILE A 67 15.13 -5.45 7.15
N SER A 68 15.78 -5.61 8.33
CA SER A 68 17.23 -5.42 8.50
C SER A 68 18.02 -6.30 7.54
N ARG A 69 17.64 -7.58 7.39
CA ARG A 69 18.24 -8.46 6.39
C ARG A 69 18.03 -8.00 4.95
N ALA A 70 16.85 -7.48 4.64
CA ALA A 70 16.52 -7.02 3.28
C ALA A 70 17.29 -5.75 2.89
N VAL A 71 17.45 -4.81 3.83
CA VAL A 71 18.21 -3.57 3.58
C VAL A 71 19.72 -3.78 3.64
N GLY A 72 20.21 -4.80 4.39
CA GLY A 72 21.60 -5.15 4.48
C GLY A 72 22.49 -4.05 5.08
N GLU A 73 23.81 -4.16 4.86
CA GLU A 73 24.78 -3.17 5.32
C GLU A 73 24.53 -1.79 4.70
N GLY A 74 24.52 -0.76 5.53
CA GLY A 74 24.25 0.62 5.11
C GLY A 74 22.78 0.97 4.98
N GLY A 75 21.86 0.01 5.13
CA GLY A 75 20.42 0.27 5.25
C GLY A 75 20.01 0.76 6.65
N LEU A 76 18.92 1.49 6.73
CA LEU A 76 18.38 2.03 7.98
C LEU A 76 16.98 1.50 8.21
N VAL A 77 16.68 1.13 9.44
CA VAL A 77 15.36 0.66 9.87
C VAL A 77 14.87 1.51 11.03
N THR A 78 13.74 2.15 10.87
CA THR A 78 13.06 2.86 11.96
C THR A 78 11.80 2.10 12.33
N GLY A 79 11.74 1.55 13.54
CA GLY A 79 10.52 0.99 14.12
C GLY A 79 9.80 2.08 14.91
N LEU A 80 8.57 2.40 14.54
CA LEU A 80 7.73 3.38 15.23
C LEU A 80 6.52 2.68 15.83
N ASP A 81 6.33 2.83 17.13
CA ASP A 81 5.13 2.37 17.84
C ASP A 81 4.76 3.34 18.95
N TYR A 82 3.48 3.43 19.28
CA TYR A 82 3.03 4.32 20.36
C TYR A 82 3.09 3.66 21.72
N SER A 83 3.17 2.33 21.81
CA SER A 83 3.30 1.59 23.04
C SER A 83 4.76 1.45 23.46
N ARG A 84 5.08 2.05 24.59
CA ARG A 84 6.42 1.96 25.18
C ARG A 84 6.79 0.52 25.53
N GLN A 85 5.85 -0.24 26.10
CA GLN A 85 6.09 -1.61 26.52
C GLN A 85 6.35 -2.53 25.32
N MET A 86 5.64 -2.34 24.18
CA MET A 86 5.94 -3.04 22.94
C MET A 86 7.37 -2.75 22.46
N LEU A 87 7.77 -1.47 22.48
CA LEU A 87 9.12 -1.07 22.06
C LEU A 87 10.20 -1.59 23.02
N ASP A 88 9.92 -1.69 24.32
CA ASP A 88 10.88 -2.27 25.29
C ASP A 88 11.13 -3.75 24.94
N LYS A 89 10.09 -4.52 24.56
CA LYS A 89 10.25 -5.89 24.05
C LYS A 89 11.02 -5.94 22.73
N ALA A 90 10.79 -4.99 21.83
CA ALA A 90 11.57 -4.91 20.60
C ALA A 90 13.05 -4.61 20.89
N ARG A 91 13.36 -3.73 21.83
CA ARG A 91 14.75 -3.41 22.27
C ARG A 91 15.43 -4.63 22.90
N GLU A 92 14.72 -5.34 23.79
CA GLU A 92 15.25 -6.56 24.43
C GLU A 92 15.68 -7.61 23.38
N LYS A 93 14.91 -7.75 22.29
CA LYS A 93 15.17 -8.76 21.26
C LYS A 93 16.16 -8.34 20.16
N PHE A 94 16.19 -7.06 19.82
CA PHE A 94 16.79 -6.58 18.57
C PHE A 94 17.71 -5.38 18.71
N SER A 95 18.18 -5.06 19.95
CA SER A 95 19.16 -3.96 20.18
C SER A 95 20.41 -4.04 19.30
N ASP A 96 20.82 -5.24 18.91
CA ASP A 96 22.07 -5.49 18.18
C ASP A 96 21.91 -5.43 16.65
N LEU A 97 20.67 -5.19 16.15
CA LEU A 97 20.46 -5.07 14.70
C LEU A 97 21.12 -3.78 14.17
N PRO A 98 22.02 -3.89 13.18
CA PRO A 98 22.67 -2.72 12.60
C PRO A 98 21.66 -1.76 11.97
N GLY A 99 21.85 -0.46 12.17
CA GLY A 99 21.02 0.58 11.56
C GLY A 99 19.57 0.64 12.08
N LEU A 100 19.25 -0.07 13.17
CA LEU A 100 17.94 -0.01 13.81
C LEU A 100 17.80 1.19 14.73
N SER A 101 16.69 1.91 14.60
CA SER A 101 16.23 2.96 15.51
C SER A 101 14.79 2.67 15.94
N LEU A 102 14.53 2.68 17.25
CA LEU A 102 13.18 2.47 17.81
C LEU A 102 12.67 3.78 18.40
N VAL A 103 11.52 4.21 17.94
CA VAL A 103 10.91 5.51 18.23
C VAL A 103 9.53 5.31 18.84
N GLU A 104 9.30 5.92 20.02
CA GLU A 104 7.99 5.97 20.66
C GLU A 104 7.16 7.13 20.09
N GLY A 105 5.99 6.83 19.54
CA GLY A 105 5.10 7.85 19.02
C GLY A 105 3.88 7.31 18.27
N ASP A 106 2.79 8.05 18.32
CA ASP A 106 1.61 7.82 17.49
C ASP A 106 1.96 8.20 16.03
N VAL A 107 1.88 7.27 15.11
CA VAL A 107 2.22 7.48 13.69
C VAL A 107 1.48 8.66 13.07
N LEU A 108 0.29 8.97 13.55
CA LEU A 108 -0.51 10.09 13.06
C LEU A 108 -0.10 11.45 13.65
N LYS A 109 0.55 11.45 14.81
CA LYS A 109 0.96 12.67 15.53
C LYS A 109 2.46 12.92 15.46
N TYR A 110 3.28 11.86 15.48
CA TYR A 110 4.73 11.95 15.47
C TYR A 110 5.21 12.71 14.21
N ASP A 111 6.12 13.64 14.37
CA ASP A 111 6.64 14.43 13.25
C ASP A 111 7.71 13.63 12.50
N LEU A 112 7.25 12.87 11.50
CA LEU A 112 8.12 12.10 10.61
C LEU A 112 8.89 13.04 9.67
N PRO A 113 10.19 12.81 9.47
CA PRO A 113 10.98 13.61 8.53
C PRO A 113 10.43 13.47 7.10
N GLU A 114 10.48 14.56 6.35
CA GLU A 114 10.06 14.58 4.96
C GLU A 114 11.07 13.88 4.07
N GLN A 115 10.58 13.16 3.05
CA GLN A 115 11.41 12.50 2.04
C GLN A 115 12.59 11.67 2.61
N ALA A 116 12.36 11.02 3.74
CA ALA A 116 13.40 10.29 4.46
C ALA A 116 13.43 8.79 4.14
N TYR A 117 12.28 8.22 3.77
CA TYR A 117 12.14 6.77 3.65
C TYR A 117 11.99 6.32 2.20
N ASP A 118 12.69 5.25 1.85
CA ASP A 118 12.53 4.54 0.58
C ASP A 118 11.30 3.61 0.61
N ALA A 119 10.94 3.13 1.81
CA ALA A 119 9.73 2.36 2.03
C ALA A 119 9.12 2.62 3.41
N VAL A 120 7.80 2.58 3.49
CA VAL A 120 7.03 2.47 4.72
C VAL A 120 6.28 1.15 4.69
N VAL A 121 6.45 0.32 5.71
CA VAL A 121 5.75 -0.95 5.86
C VAL A 121 4.80 -0.90 7.06
N CYS A 122 3.66 -1.55 6.93
CA CYS A 122 2.63 -1.66 7.95
C CYS A 122 2.20 -3.13 8.02
N LEU A 123 2.75 -3.90 8.97
CA LEU A 123 2.33 -5.28 9.18
C LEU A 123 1.24 -5.35 10.24
N ASN A 124 0.06 -5.87 9.89
CA ASN A 124 -1.07 -6.07 10.81
C ASN A 124 -1.52 -4.80 11.57
N PHE A 125 -1.31 -3.65 10.97
CA PHE A 125 -1.49 -2.34 11.61
C PHE A 125 -2.67 -1.54 11.04
N TYR A 126 -2.96 -1.65 9.73
CA TYR A 126 -3.89 -0.77 9.04
C TYR A 126 -5.31 -0.65 9.68
N PRO A 127 -5.95 -1.70 10.21
CA PRO A 127 -7.25 -1.54 10.88
C PRO A 127 -7.26 -0.51 12.00
N HIS A 128 -6.14 -0.35 12.72
CA HIS A 128 -6.03 0.58 13.85
C HIS A 128 -6.06 2.06 13.44
N ILE A 129 -5.78 2.33 12.15
CA ILE A 129 -5.78 3.70 11.61
C ILE A 129 -6.82 3.91 10.50
N SER A 130 -7.63 2.91 10.18
CA SER A 130 -8.56 2.93 9.04
C SER A 130 -9.56 4.08 9.09
N SER A 131 -10.02 4.48 10.28
CA SER A 131 -10.91 5.64 10.47
C SER A 131 -10.24 6.99 10.15
N ARG A 132 -8.91 7.04 10.09
CA ARG A 132 -8.09 8.21 9.78
C ARG A 132 -7.13 7.94 8.63
N SER A 133 -7.53 7.06 7.72
CA SER A 133 -6.72 6.62 6.58
C SER A 133 -6.19 7.78 5.73
N ARG A 134 -7.00 8.81 5.51
CA ARG A 134 -6.58 10.00 4.72
C ARG A 134 -5.41 10.76 5.36
N ASP A 135 -5.44 10.96 6.67
CA ASP A 135 -4.36 11.64 7.40
C ASP A 135 -3.09 10.80 7.35
N PHE A 136 -3.24 9.48 7.55
CA PHE A 136 -2.15 8.52 7.43
C PHE A 136 -1.52 8.55 6.03
N VAL A 137 -2.32 8.42 4.98
CA VAL A 137 -1.87 8.42 3.59
C VAL A 137 -1.10 9.70 3.25
N LYS A 138 -1.66 10.87 3.62
CA LYS A 138 -1.00 12.17 3.42
C LYS A 138 0.36 12.24 4.14
N LYS A 139 0.41 11.75 5.38
CA LYS A 139 1.63 11.76 6.20
C LYS A 139 2.69 10.82 5.63
N MET A 140 2.32 9.60 5.25
CA MET A 140 3.24 8.64 4.64
C MET A 140 3.77 9.15 3.30
N ARG A 141 2.91 9.76 2.48
CA ARG A 141 3.35 10.36 1.22
C ARG A 141 4.40 11.47 1.42
N ARG A 142 4.25 12.29 2.47
CA ARG A 142 5.23 13.34 2.82
C ARG A 142 6.56 12.75 3.28
N SER A 143 6.54 11.69 4.08
CA SER A 143 7.74 11.06 4.64
C SER A 143 8.50 10.18 3.64
N LEU A 144 7.83 9.69 2.59
CA LEU A 144 8.45 8.90 1.53
C LEU A 144 9.23 9.79 0.56
N LYS A 145 10.40 9.31 0.14
CA LYS A 145 11.13 9.82 -1.02
C LYS A 145 10.31 9.64 -2.29
N ASP A 146 10.62 10.40 -3.34
CA ASP A 146 10.03 10.19 -4.65
C ASP A 146 10.39 8.80 -5.16
N GLY A 147 9.40 8.09 -5.70
CA GLY A 147 9.52 6.66 -6.03
C GLY A 147 9.56 5.71 -4.83
N GLY A 148 9.44 6.23 -3.61
CA GLY A 148 9.33 5.42 -2.39
C GLY A 148 7.99 4.69 -2.29
N SER A 149 7.94 3.58 -1.55
CA SER A 149 6.78 2.67 -1.50
C SER A 149 6.08 2.69 -0.15
N LEU A 150 4.74 2.71 -0.16
CA LEU A 150 3.90 2.42 1.00
C LEU A 150 3.34 1.01 0.86
N ILE A 151 3.57 0.17 1.86
CA ILE A 151 3.18 -1.23 1.87
C ILE A 151 2.29 -1.50 3.09
N VAL A 152 1.05 -1.92 2.84
CA VAL A 152 0.10 -2.40 3.85
C VAL A 152 -0.03 -3.90 3.68
N MET A 153 0.30 -4.68 4.73
CA MET A 153 0.29 -6.13 4.65
C MET A 153 -0.19 -6.78 5.94
N HIS A 154 -0.80 -7.94 5.79
CA HIS A 154 -1.21 -8.81 6.89
C HIS A 154 -0.78 -10.25 6.59
N ASP A 155 -0.29 -10.93 7.60
CA ASP A 155 0.05 -12.37 7.54
C ASP A 155 -1.16 -13.28 7.75
N MET A 156 -2.35 -12.69 7.70
CA MET A 156 -3.68 -13.31 7.74
C MET A 156 -4.55 -12.75 6.63
N GLY A 157 -5.51 -13.53 6.16
CA GLY A 157 -6.50 -13.06 5.20
C GLY A 157 -7.46 -12.03 5.80
N ARG A 158 -7.97 -11.15 4.96
CA ARG A 158 -8.85 -10.03 5.34
C ARG A 158 -10.06 -10.45 6.19
N GLN A 159 -10.71 -11.56 5.84
CA GLN A 159 -11.86 -12.05 6.59
C GLN A 159 -11.48 -12.46 8.04
N GLN A 160 -10.32 -13.05 8.22
CA GLN A 160 -9.82 -13.42 9.54
C GLN A 160 -9.46 -12.18 10.36
N VAL A 161 -8.77 -11.20 9.75
CA VAL A 161 -8.47 -9.90 10.38
C VAL A 161 -9.74 -9.21 10.82
N ASN A 162 -10.75 -9.15 9.95
CA ASN A 162 -12.01 -8.47 10.24
C ASN A 162 -12.80 -9.17 11.36
N ARG A 163 -12.79 -10.50 11.43
CA ARG A 163 -13.42 -11.23 12.56
C ARG A 163 -12.78 -10.87 13.90
N ILE A 164 -11.46 -10.71 13.97
CA ILE A 164 -10.75 -10.32 15.19
C ILE A 164 -11.14 -8.90 15.63
N HIS A 165 -11.52 -8.02 14.68
CA HIS A 165 -11.87 -6.62 14.94
C HIS A 165 -13.38 -6.36 15.02
N ASP A 166 -14.24 -7.30 14.58
CA ASP A 166 -15.71 -7.12 14.54
C ASP A 166 -16.33 -7.08 15.95
N ASP A 167 -15.71 -7.74 16.92
CA ASP A 167 -16.12 -7.71 18.35
C ASP A 167 -15.82 -6.37 19.03
N ARG A 168 -15.16 -5.43 18.34
CA ARG A 168 -14.82 -4.12 18.89
C ARG A 168 -15.86 -3.08 18.47
N ALA A 169 -16.26 -2.22 19.40
CA ALA A 169 -17.33 -1.24 19.22
C ALA A 169 -17.12 -0.22 18.08
N ASP A 170 -15.91 -0.08 17.54
CA ASP A 170 -15.56 0.92 16.52
C ASP A 170 -15.36 0.37 15.09
N ARG A 171 -15.68 -0.92 14.85
CA ARG A 171 -15.69 -1.58 13.54
C ARG A 171 -14.54 -1.18 12.61
N ARG A 172 -13.32 -1.22 13.11
CA ARG A 172 -12.12 -0.92 12.30
C ARG A 172 -11.80 -2.10 11.38
N LEU A 173 -12.37 -2.10 10.20
CA LEU A 173 -12.25 -3.18 9.25
C LEU A 173 -11.12 -2.92 8.24
N LEU A 174 -10.46 -4.00 7.84
CA LEU A 174 -9.58 -4.03 6.70
C LEU A 174 -10.44 -4.07 5.43
N PRO A 175 -10.37 -3.06 4.55
CA PRO A 175 -11.16 -3.05 3.32
C PRO A 175 -10.64 -4.09 2.31
N PRO A 176 -11.43 -4.45 1.29
CA PRO A 176 -10.91 -5.20 0.14
C PRO A 176 -9.66 -4.53 -0.45
N ALA A 177 -8.69 -5.34 -0.90
CA ALA A 177 -7.39 -4.82 -1.33
C ALA A 177 -7.47 -3.85 -2.52
N ASP A 178 -8.41 -4.06 -3.41
CA ASP A 178 -8.68 -3.15 -4.54
C ASP A 178 -9.26 -1.81 -4.08
N MET A 179 -10.12 -1.81 -3.05
CA MET A 179 -10.64 -0.58 -2.46
C MET A 179 -9.54 0.21 -1.75
N LEU A 180 -8.71 -0.45 -0.92
CA LEU A 180 -7.56 0.22 -0.31
C LEU A 180 -6.62 0.77 -1.38
N ALA A 181 -6.32 -0.01 -2.41
CA ALA A 181 -5.48 0.43 -3.52
C ALA A 181 -6.06 1.66 -4.22
N ALA A 182 -7.38 1.71 -4.44
CA ALA A 182 -8.05 2.87 -5.04
C ALA A 182 -7.93 4.13 -4.16
N ASP A 183 -8.11 3.99 -2.83
CA ASP A 183 -7.96 5.08 -1.87
C ASP A 183 -6.51 5.62 -1.85
N LEU A 184 -5.52 4.72 -1.86
CA LEU A 184 -4.11 5.10 -1.89
C LEU A 184 -3.75 5.79 -3.21
N VAL A 185 -4.26 5.31 -4.34
CA VAL A 185 -4.09 5.97 -5.65
C VAL A 185 -4.73 7.35 -5.64
N GLY A 186 -5.93 7.50 -5.06
CA GLY A 186 -6.56 8.81 -4.84
C GLY A 186 -5.74 9.75 -3.94
N GLY A 187 -4.89 9.19 -3.08
CA GLY A 187 -3.93 9.92 -2.23
C GLY A 187 -2.62 10.31 -2.91
N GLY A 188 -2.48 10.11 -4.23
CA GLY A 188 -1.29 10.52 -5.00
C GLY A 188 -0.20 9.44 -5.12
N PHE A 189 -0.59 8.18 -5.06
CA PHE A 189 0.28 7.04 -5.29
C PHE A 189 -0.06 6.33 -6.61
N THR A 190 0.85 5.52 -7.09
CA THR A 190 0.65 4.58 -8.21
C THR A 190 0.62 3.16 -7.66
N LEU A 191 -0.39 2.36 -8.05
CA LEU A 191 -0.50 0.97 -7.63
C LEU A 191 0.65 0.14 -8.17
N SER A 192 1.30 -0.62 -7.26
CA SER A 192 2.36 -1.59 -7.58
C SER A 192 1.85 -3.03 -7.51
N ALA A 193 1.11 -3.37 -6.46
CA ALA A 193 0.49 -4.69 -6.29
C ALA A 193 -0.69 -4.62 -5.31
N ALA A 194 -1.69 -5.48 -5.50
CA ALA A 194 -2.78 -5.71 -4.55
C ALA A 194 -3.14 -7.20 -4.54
N VAL A 195 -3.16 -7.81 -3.35
CA VAL A 195 -3.45 -9.22 -3.12
C VAL A 195 -4.40 -9.33 -1.93
N ASP A 196 -5.50 -10.07 -2.09
CA ASP A 196 -6.50 -10.35 -1.04
C ASP A 196 -6.81 -11.85 -1.08
N TRP A 197 -5.94 -12.65 -0.44
CA TRP A 197 -6.07 -14.10 -0.35
C TRP A 197 -6.69 -14.51 0.99
N ASP A 198 -7.14 -15.77 1.09
CA ASP A 198 -7.79 -16.29 2.29
C ASP A 198 -6.88 -16.27 3.52
N ASP A 199 -5.57 -16.27 3.32
CA ASP A 199 -4.56 -16.36 4.38
C ASP A 199 -3.53 -15.23 4.36
N LEU A 200 -3.66 -14.27 3.44
CA LEU A 200 -2.70 -13.19 3.25
C LEU A 200 -3.36 -11.96 2.61
N TYR A 201 -2.96 -10.78 3.08
CA TYR A 201 -3.37 -9.51 2.50
C TYR A 201 -2.15 -8.63 2.21
N PHE A 202 -2.11 -8.01 1.04
CA PHE A 202 -0.99 -7.17 0.64
C PHE A 202 -1.43 -6.09 -0.34
N VAL A 203 -1.09 -4.84 -0.04
CA VAL A 203 -1.23 -3.71 -0.97
C VAL A 203 0.06 -2.92 -0.94
N SER A 204 0.65 -2.71 -2.10
CA SER A 204 1.84 -1.88 -2.29
C SER A 204 1.57 -0.82 -3.33
N VAL A 205 1.93 0.42 -2.98
CA VAL A 205 1.85 1.57 -3.87
C VAL A 205 3.16 2.35 -3.84
N THR A 206 3.47 3.04 -4.92
CA THR A 206 4.67 3.86 -5.06
C THR A 206 4.28 5.33 -5.12
N LYS A 207 4.96 6.19 -4.37
CA LYS A 207 4.77 7.64 -4.45
C LYS A 207 5.05 8.09 -5.88
N ALA A 208 4.05 8.70 -6.50
CA ALA A 208 4.22 9.31 -7.82
C ALA A 208 5.10 10.56 -7.70
N ASP A 209 6.01 10.75 -8.65
CA ASP A 209 6.79 11.98 -8.77
C ASP A 209 5.86 13.18 -8.90
N GLU A 210 6.20 14.31 -8.30
CA GLU A 210 5.37 15.53 -8.36
C GLU A 210 5.09 15.99 -9.80
N PHE A 211 5.97 15.66 -10.73
CA PHE A 211 5.82 15.95 -12.16
C PHE A 211 4.88 14.99 -12.91
N SER A 212 4.49 13.86 -12.32
CA SER A 212 3.61 12.87 -12.96
C SER A 212 2.15 12.92 -12.50
N TYR A 213 1.85 13.68 -11.45
CA TYR A 213 0.51 13.81 -10.89
C TYR A 213 -0.07 15.19 -11.17
N ASP A 214 -0.74 15.36 -12.31
CA ASP A 214 -1.71 16.43 -12.55
C ASP A 214 -3.12 15.85 -12.41
N PRO A 215 -3.83 16.09 -11.31
CA PRO A 215 -5.20 15.61 -11.11
C PRO A 215 -6.21 16.26 -12.06
N TYR A 216 -5.83 17.33 -12.78
CA TYR A 216 -6.71 18.11 -13.64
C TYR A 216 -6.20 18.36 -15.05
N GLY A 217 -5.05 17.73 -15.46
CA GLY A 217 -4.57 17.69 -16.84
C GLY A 217 -4.62 19.00 -17.60
N ARG A 218 -4.09 20.10 -17.04
CA ARG A 218 -3.94 21.36 -17.79
C ARG A 218 -2.77 21.25 -18.76
N VAL A 219 -3.01 20.61 -19.89
CA VAL A 219 -2.07 20.67 -21.02
C VAL A 219 -2.19 22.03 -21.67
N GLY A 220 -1.07 22.75 -21.69
CA GLY A 220 -0.93 24.02 -22.42
C GLY A 220 -1.34 23.87 -23.87
N ALA A 221 -2.15 24.79 -24.32
CA ALA A 221 -2.73 24.84 -25.65
C ALA A 221 -1.68 24.99 -26.75
N SER A 222 -1.73 24.12 -27.76
CA SER A 222 -1.72 24.50 -29.16
C SER A 222 -1.68 23.24 -30.07
N SER A 223 -2.79 22.97 -30.75
CA SER A 223 -2.77 22.23 -32.02
C SER A 223 -4.08 22.42 -32.78
N PRO A 224 -4.02 22.50 -34.11
CA PRO A 224 -5.14 22.90 -34.94
C PRO A 224 -6.15 21.80 -35.20
N ALA A 225 -7.36 22.22 -35.50
CA ALA A 225 -8.53 21.39 -35.79
C ALA A 225 -8.35 20.49 -37.01
N GLY A 226 -8.79 19.24 -36.90
CA GLY A 226 -9.14 18.40 -38.05
C GLY A 226 -8.80 16.93 -37.93
N SER A 227 -9.66 16.11 -37.30
CA SER A 227 -10.11 14.78 -37.77
C SER A 227 -10.86 14.04 -36.65
N LEU A 228 -12.00 13.47 -37.01
CA LEU A 228 -12.94 12.74 -36.15
C LEU A 228 -12.43 11.31 -35.83
N HIS A 229 -11.23 11.17 -35.30
CA HIS A 229 -10.77 10.01 -34.52
C HIS A 229 -9.64 10.51 -33.61
N ARG A 230 -10.01 11.07 -32.44
CA ARG A 230 -9.01 11.39 -31.42
C ARG A 230 -8.37 10.09 -30.97
N SER A 231 -7.09 9.91 -31.32
CA SER A 231 -6.27 8.82 -30.79
C SER A 231 -6.34 8.85 -29.28
N HIS A 232 -6.57 7.68 -28.66
CA HIS A 232 -6.54 7.50 -27.22
C HIS A 232 -5.31 8.20 -26.64
N THR A 233 -5.51 9.16 -25.71
CA THR A 233 -4.42 9.99 -25.16
C THR A 233 -3.38 9.15 -24.44
N GLN A 234 -3.77 7.97 -23.95
CA GLN A 234 -2.95 7.04 -23.18
C GLN A 234 -2.30 5.92 -24.03
N LYS A 235 -2.44 5.95 -25.37
CA LYS A 235 -1.96 4.86 -26.25
C LYS A 235 -0.50 4.45 -25.98
N LYS A 236 0.42 5.42 -25.88
CA LYS A 236 1.85 5.15 -25.64
C LYS A 236 2.08 4.55 -24.24
N ALA A 237 1.38 5.04 -23.23
CA ALA A 237 1.46 4.53 -21.87
C ALA A 237 0.90 3.09 -21.75
N VAL A 238 -0.20 2.80 -22.42
CA VAL A 238 -0.80 1.46 -22.49
C VAL A 238 0.14 0.49 -23.20
N VAL A 239 0.67 0.85 -24.36
CA VAL A 239 1.62 0.00 -25.13
C VAL A 239 2.87 -0.31 -24.30
N ASN A 240 3.44 0.69 -23.62
CA ASN A 240 4.62 0.49 -22.76
C ASN A 240 4.32 -0.41 -21.54
N ARG A 241 3.11 -0.34 -20.98
CA ARG A 241 2.68 -1.21 -19.88
C ARG A 241 2.48 -2.64 -20.38
N LEU A 242 1.83 -2.82 -21.52
CA LEU A 242 1.66 -4.15 -22.15
C LEU A 242 3.01 -4.78 -22.52
N ALA A 243 3.97 -4.02 -23.05
CA ALA A 243 5.31 -4.50 -23.34
C ALA A 243 6.03 -5.00 -22.06
N ARG A 244 5.86 -4.31 -20.94
CA ARG A 244 6.40 -4.76 -19.64
C ARG A 244 5.73 -6.05 -19.14
N VAL A 245 4.41 -6.16 -19.29
CA VAL A 245 3.65 -7.38 -18.97
C VAL A 245 4.15 -8.54 -19.85
N GLY A 246 4.34 -8.33 -21.14
CA GLY A 246 4.89 -9.33 -22.04
C GLY A 246 6.29 -9.79 -21.65
N GLY A 247 7.20 -8.85 -21.35
CA GLY A 247 8.54 -9.19 -20.85
C GLY A 247 8.52 -9.96 -19.52
N HIS A 248 7.56 -9.66 -18.65
CA HIS A 248 7.39 -10.38 -17.38
C HIS A 248 6.86 -11.80 -17.60
N LEU A 249 5.91 -11.99 -18.53
CA LEU A 249 5.44 -13.33 -18.91
C LEU A 249 6.56 -14.20 -19.50
N GLU A 250 7.42 -13.63 -20.35
CA GLU A 250 8.59 -14.34 -20.89
C GLU A 250 9.60 -14.71 -19.77
N ALA A 251 9.74 -13.87 -18.75
CA ALA A 251 10.56 -14.20 -17.58
C ALA A 251 9.95 -15.35 -16.78
N ILE A 252 8.64 -15.36 -16.57
CA ILE A 252 7.93 -16.45 -15.89
C ILE A 252 8.05 -17.76 -16.67
N LYS A 253 7.91 -17.71 -17.99
CA LYS A 253 8.10 -18.87 -18.85
C LYS A 253 9.47 -19.49 -18.62
N ARG A 254 10.54 -18.68 -18.60
CA ARG A 254 11.89 -19.17 -18.28
C ARG A 254 11.98 -19.77 -16.88
N MET A 255 11.34 -19.18 -15.89
CA MET A 255 11.31 -19.74 -14.52
C MET A 255 10.69 -21.14 -14.49
N VAL A 256 9.65 -21.40 -15.30
CA VAL A 256 9.03 -22.72 -15.45
C VAL A 256 9.97 -23.67 -16.19
N GLU A 257 10.61 -23.23 -17.29
CA GLU A 257 11.59 -24.00 -18.05
C GLU A 257 12.83 -24.37 -17.20
N ASP A 258 13.24 -23.49 -16.27
CA ASP A 258 14.37 -23.67 -15.35
C ASP A 258 13.97 -24.45 -14.07
N GLU A 259 12.78 -25.05 -14.01
CA GLU A 259 12.24 -25.80 -12.86
C GLU A 259 12.30 -25.04 -11.53
N ARG A 260 12.08 -23.71 -11.57
CA ARG A 260 12.03 -22.88 -10.37
C ARG A 260 10.87 -23.27 -9.47
N ASP A 261 11.00 -22.96 -8.18
CA ASP A 261 9.96 -23.24 -7.19
C ASP A 261 8.59 -22.71 -7.63
N CYS A 262 7.56 -23.56 -7.52
CA CYS A 262 6.20 -23.23 -7.96
C CYS A 262 5.65 -21.99 -7.24
N SER A 263 6.04 -21.78 -5.98
CA SER A 263 5.63 -20.60 -5.20
C SER A 263 6.20 -19.32 -5.80
N ASP A 264 7.47 -19.35 -6.25
CA ASP A 264 8.08 -18.20 -6.93
C ASP A 264 7.37 -17.89 -8.27
N VAL A 265 7.01 -18.93 -9.02
CA VAL A 265 6.27 -18.81 -10.29
C VAL A 265 4.87 -18.20 -10.06
N LEU A 266 4.14 -18.72 -9.07
CA LEU A 266 2.79 -18.22 -8.73
C LEU A 266 2.80 -16.76 -8.29
N VAL A 267 3.82 -16.34 -7.54
CA VAL A 267 4.00 -14.92 -7.15
C VAL A 267 4.15 -14.02 -8.37
N GLN A 268 4.96 -14.45 -9.34
CA GLN A 268 5.17 -13.65 -10.55
C GLN A 268 3.91 -13.62 -11.43
N LEU A 269 3.16 -14.72 -11.49
CA LEU A 269 1.87 -14.77 -12.20
C LEU A 269 0.85 -13.82 -11.57
N ALA A 270 0.73 -13.77 -10.23
CA ALA A 270 -0.15 -12.83 -9.54
C ALA A 270 0.23 -11.37 -9.82
N ALA A 271 1.53 -11.08 -9.93
CA ALA A 271 2.00 -9.74 -10.29
C ALA A 271 1.64 -9.37 -11.74
N VAL A 272 1.69 -10.33 -12.66
CA VAL A 272 1.26 -10.15 -14.06
C VAL A 272 -0.25 -9.91 -14.13
N ASP A 273 -1.05 -10.71 -13.44
CA ASP A 273 -2.50 -10.53 -13.38
C ASP A 273 -2.88 -9.12 -12.91
N SER A 274 -2.30 -8.68 -11.80
CA SER A 274 -2.49 -7.32 -11.28
C SER A 274 -2.09 -6.23 -12.29
N ALA A 275 -0.99 -6.46 -13.02
CA ALA A 275 -0.53 -5.52 -14.04
C ALA A 275 -1.50 -5.45 -15.24
N VAL A 276 -2.06 -6.59 -15.67
CA VAL A 276 -3.07 -6.67 -16.74
C VAL A 276 -4.33 -5.92 -16.34
N VAL A 277 -4.83 -6.17 -15.12
CA VAL A 277 -6.00 -5.45 -14.57
C VAL A 277 -5.75 -3.94 -14.52
N SER A 278 -4.55 -3.51 -14.12
CA SER A 278 -4.18 -2.09 -14.11
C SER A 278 -4.20 -1.47 -15.51
N VAL A 279 -3.69 -2.18 -16.53
CA VAL A 279 -3.76 -1.72 -17.93
C VAL A 279 -5.20 -1.60 -18.39
N SER A 280 -6.04 -2.58 -18.09
CA SER A 280 -7.45 -2.58 -18.45
C SER A 280 -8.21 -1.39 -17.83
N LYS A 281 -7.93 -1.07 -16.56
CA LYS A 281 -8.50 0.11 -15.87
C LYS A 281 -8.10 1.42 -16.56
N VAL A 282 -6.85 1.54 -17.02
CA VAL A 282 -6.40 2.74 -17.75
C VAL A 282 -7.12 2.88 -19.08
N ILE A 283 -7.26 1.78 -19.83
CA ILE A 283 -7.98 1.78 -21.11
C ILE A 283 -9.46 2.14 -20.89
N LEU A 284 -10.10 1.52 -19.89
CA LEU A 284 -11.51 1.75 -19.57
C LEU A 284 -11.74 3.20 -19.15
N LYS A 285 -10.86 3.75 -18.30
CA LYS A 285 -10.94 5.14 -17.88
C LYS A 285 -10.81 6.10 -19.06
N ASP A 286 -9.79 5.91 -19.90
CA ASP A 286 -9.57 6.73 -21.12
C ASP A 286 -10.79 6.65 -22.05
N HIS A 287 -11.42 5.49 -22.15
CA HIS A 287 -12.62 5.30 -22.96
C HIS A 287 -13.85 5.98 -22.36
N ILE A 288 -14.04 5.94 -21.05
CA ILE A 288 -15.12 6.66 -20.35
C ILE A 288 -14.93 8.16 -20.48
N ASP A 289 -13.73 8.66 -20.20
CA ASP A 289 -13.46 10.09 -20.16
C ASP A 289 -13.60 10.77 -21.54
N HIS A 290 -13.33 10.05 -22.62
CA HIS A 290 -13.32 10.63 -23.98
C HIS A 290 -14.43 10.10 -24.88
N CYS A 291 -14.61 8.79 -24.98
CA CYS A 291 -15.56 8.21 -25.95
C CYS A 291 -17.01 8.22 -25.43
N LEU A 292 -17.24 7.95 -24.12
CA LEU A 292 -18.58 7.97 -23.57
C LEU A 292 -19.17 9.38 -23.56
N ALA A 293 -18.37 10.37 -23.18
CA ALA A 293 -18.81 11.77 -23.17
C ALA A 293 -19.21 12.26 -24.57
N ASP A 294 -18.47 11.84 -25.60
CA ASP A 294 -18.76 12.20 -26.99
C ASP A 294 -19.96 11.39 -27.54
N ALA A 295 -20.07 10.10 -27.21
CA ALA A 295 -21.21 9.25 -27.58
C ALA A 295 -22.55 9.75 -26.98
N VAL A 296 -22.51 10.19 -25.72
CA VAL A 296 -23.70 10.77 -25.07
C VAL A 296 -24.10 12.10 -25.70
N ARG A 297 -23.15 12.97 -26.04
CA ARG A 297 -23.40 14.24 -26.73
C ARG A 297 -23.91 14.02 -28.17
N GLY A 298 -23.39 12.99 -28.85
CA GLY A 298 -23.75 12.63 -30.22
C GLY A 298 -25.00 11.74 -30.34
N ASN A 299 -25.63 11.35 -29.21
CA ASN A 299 -26.74 10.39 -29.13
C ASN A 299 -26.43 9.04 -29.80
N ASP A 300 -25.14 8.61 -29.73
CA ASP A 300 -24.67 7.33 -30.27
C ASP A 300 -24.88 6.19 -29.25
N LEU A 301 -26.10 5.65 -29.26
CA LEU A 301 -26.52 4.57 -28.37
C LEU A 301 -25.74 3.26 -28.60
N GLU A 302 -25.24 3.03 -29.82
CA GLU A 302 -24.46 1.82 -30.16
C GLU A 302 -23.12 1.80 -29.44
N SER A 303 -22.41 2.91 -29.42
CA SER A 303 -21.15 3.07 -28.67
C SER A 303 -21.34 2.93 -27.17
N VAL A 304 -22.47 3.44 -26.62
CA VAL A 304 -22.80 3.27 -25.21
C VAL A 304 -23.05 1.79 -24.86
N GLU A 305 -23.78 1.05 -25.70
CA GLU A 305 -24.05 -0.38 -25.45
C GLU A 305 -22.76 -1.24 -25.61
N LYS A 306 -21.89 -0.93 -26.55
CA LYS A 306 -20.58 -1.58 -26.66
C LYS A 306 -19.74 -1.39 -25.40
N LEU A 307 -19.76 -0.19 -24.80
CA LEU A 307 -19.03 0.09 -23.56
C LEU A 307 -19.64 -0.66 -22.38
N LYS A 308 -20.98 -0.67 -22.22
CA LYS A 308 -21.65 -1.47 -21.18
C LYS A 308 -21.25 -2.95 -21.25
N LYS A 309 -21.21 -3.51 -22.45
CA LYS A 309 -20.79 -4.90 -22.67
C LYS A 309 -19.32 -5.12 -22.30
N ALA A 310 -18.43 -4.18 -22.61
CA ALA A 310 -17.04 -4.24 -22.20
C ALA A 310 -16.91 -4.17 -20.68
N ILE A 311 -17.60 -3.25 -20.00
CA ILE A 311 -17.60 -3.12 -18.53
C ILE A 311 -18.09 -4.41 -17.87
N SER A 312 -19.16 -5.03 -18.38
CA SER A 312 -19.72 -6.27 -17.80
C SER A 312 -18.75 -7.46 -17.83
N ILE A 313 -17.74 -7.44 -18.69
CA ILE A 313 -16.69 -8.46 -18.75
C ILE A 313 -15.65 -8.25 -17.61
N PHE A 314 -15.43 -6.99 -17.20
CA PHE A 314 -14.46 -6.64 -16.18
C PHE A 314 -15.01 -6.61 -14.75
N VAL A 315 -16.32 -6.62 -14.59
CA VAL A 315 -17.00 -6.54 -13.28
C VAL A 315 -17.41 -7.94 -12.76
N LYS A 316 -16.90 -9.00 -13.38
CA LYS A 316 -17.11 -10.37 -12.88
C LYS A 316 -16.17 -10.71 -11.74
#